data_d7ce48ccdcc5191a77c2c9790ea4d0f4
#
_entry.id   d7ce48ccdcc5191a77c2c9790ea4d0f4
#
_cell.length_a   1.000
_cell.length_b   1.000
_cell.length_c   1.000
_cell.angle_alpha   90.00
_cell.angle_beta   90.00
_cell.angle_gamma   90.00
#
_symmetry.space_group_name_H-M   'P 1'
#
loop_
_entity.id
_entity.type
_entity.pdbx_description
1 polymer ?
#
loop_
_entity_poly.entity_id
_entity_poly.type
_entity_poly.pdbx_seq_one_letter_code
_entity_poly.pdbx_strand_id
1 'polypeptide(L)'
;MKIRLKFEKTNLIRLIVAMIFAAVLYYKVTFPIYVLAGFGACYFLIKSLEIEINNKWLKLALNVVLLGGSSAMTAYMVQYLLLDAELRARIMDNKMFLNVLCCLVIYLAVQVFTKNVGLTCIISHMALMIFAGINYFVYLFRGNEFIFSDLRSISTGLSVAGNYEFVLDDRAVYVVLLSVLYVAFVRKIHVKFEKRLWMAVVCISIAVFCCAYIETETEGTVTETWEQKGSYRNGYILNYVLSIRDCFIAEPDGYSEEVVTELENQYSGDGESYVNQNIEKKPTIIVVMSESYADLSAPIYARCARRRPAPRRESPHPAPVMRRSRPPPSRSRGRRAPR
;
A
#
# COMPACT_ATOMS: atom_id res chain seq x y z
N MET A 1 -15.65 -33.59 5.14
CA MET A 1 -15.26 -32.49 6.04
C MET A 1 -16.10 -32.61 7.28
N LYS A 2 -15.47 -32.72 8.44
CA LYS A 2 -16.17 -32.69 9.74
C LYS A 2 -15.74 -31.43 10.47
N ILE A 3 -16.70 -30.61 10.89
CA ILE A 3 -16.48 -29.43 11.69
C ILE A 3 -17.08 -29.70 13.07
N ARG A 4 -16.28 -29.53 14.11
CA ARG A 4 -16.71 -29.71 15.50
C ARG A 4 -16.32 -28.49 16.31
N LEU A 5 -17.14 -28.13 17.28
CA LEU A 5 -16.80 -27.13 18.29
C LEU A 5 -16.32 -27.85 19.52
N LYS A 6 -15.10 -27.58 19.94
CA LYS A 6 -14.49 -28.14 21.14
C LYS A 6 -14.07 -27.04 22.08
N PHE A 7 -14.68 -26.98 23.24
CA PHE A 7 -14.36 -26.01 24.27
C PHE A 7 -13.33 -26.57 25.21
N GLU A 8 -12.10 -26.11 25.14
CA GLU A 8 -11.01 -26.50 26.03
C GLU A 8 -10.61 -25.34 26.95
N LYS A 9 -10.21 -25.64 28.18
CA LYS A 9 -9.69 -24.61 29.11
C LYS A 9 -8.49 -23.85 28.54
N THR A 10 -7.67 -24.51 27.74
CA THR A 10 -6.54 -23.89 27.02
C THR A 10 -6.97 -22.80 26.04
N ASN A 11 -8.15 -22.90 25.44
CA ASN A 11 -8.70 -21.89 24.55
C ASN A 11 -9.08 -20.60 25.31
N LEU A 12 -9.51 -20.76 26.58
CA LEU A 12 -9.81 -19.61 27.43
C LEU A 12 -8.54 -18.84 27.80
N ILE A 13 -7.46 -19.54 28.15
CA ILE A 13 -6.16 -18.91 28.45
C ILE A 13 -5.66 -18.14 27.21
N ARG A 14 -5.72 -18.75 26.01
CA ARG A 14 -5.34 -18.10 24.76
C ARG A 14 -6.19 -16.87 24.45
N LEU A 15 -7.50 -16.93 24.75
CA LEU A 15 -8.39 -15.79 24.63
C LEU A 15 -7.96 -14.65 25.55
N ILE A 16 -7.68 -14.95 26.82
CA ILE A 16 -7.22 -13.94 27.79
C ILE A 16 -5.95 -13.24 27.28
N VAL A 17 -4.96 -13.99 26.78
CA VAL A 17 -3.73 -13.41 26.23
C VAL A 17 -4.03 -12.53 25.01
N ALA A 18 -4.90 -12.98 24.09
CA ALA A 18 -5.29 -12.19 22.93
C ALA A 18 -6.06 -10.93 23.32
N MET A 19 -6.91 -11.00 24.35
CA MET A 19 -7.65 -9.83 24.86
C MET A 19 -6.73 -8.84 25.57
N ILE A 20 -5.72 -9.29 26.32
CA ILE A 20 -4.71 -8.41 26.92
C ILE A 20 -3.95 -7.68 25.81
N PHE A 21 -3.53 -8.39 24.76
CA PHE A 21 -2.87 -7.78 23.62
C PHE A 21 -3.76 -6.71 22.94
N ALA A 22 -5.02 -7.04 22.67
CA ALA A 22 -5.96 -6.11 22.07
C ALA A 22 -6.27 -4.90 22.99
N ALA A 23 -6.31 -5.10 24.31
CA ALA A 23 -6.48 -4.03 25.29
C ALA A 23 -5.28 -3.08 25.34
N VAL A 24 -4.05 -3.59 25.19
CA VAL A 24 -2.85 -2.75 25.07
C VAL A 24 -2.92 -1.89 23.81
N LEU A 25 -3.37 -2.43 22.67
CA LEU A 25 -3.60 -1.66 21.46
C LEU A 25 -4.69 -0.61 21.66
N TYR A 26 -5.78 -0.95 22.35
CA TYR A 26 -6.86 -0.03 22.67
C TYR A 26 -6.38 1.15 23.54
N TYR A 27 -5.47 0.89 24.47
CA TYR A 27 -4.88 1.95 25.30
C TYR A 27 -4.00 2.91 24.49
N LYS A 28 -3.31 2.40 23.47
CA LYS A 28 -2.43 3.21 22.61
C LYS A 28 -3.21 3.98 21.55
N VAL A 29 -4.27 3.39 21.00
CA VAL A 29 -5.09 3.96 19.94
C VAL A 29 -6.55 3.74 20.29
N THR A 30 -7.29 4.83 20.51
CA THR A 30 -8.73 4.76 20.83
C THR A 30 -9.53 4.38 19.59
N PHE A 31 -10.05 3.17 19.56
CA PHE A 31 -10.97 2.67 18.53
C PHE A 31 -12.28 2.19 19.17
N PRO A 32 -13.36 1.98 18.40
CA PRO A 32 -14.64 1.59 18.97
C PRO A 32 -14.58 0.29 19.79
N ILE A 33 -15.13 0.30 21.01
CA ILE A 33 -15.06 -0.86 21.93
C ILE A 33 -15.74 -2.12 21.37
N TYR A 34 -16.71 -1.97 20.47
CA TYR A 34 -17.34 -3.12 19.82
C TYR A 34 -16.36 -3.93 18.94
N VAL A 35 -15.29 -3.30 18.43
CA VAL A 35 -14.22 -3.99 17.69
C VAL A 35 -13.47 -4.94 18.61
N LEU A 36 -13.18 -4.52 19.85
CA LEU A 36 -12.53 -5.35 20.86
C LEU A 36 -13.42 -6.55 21.22
N ALA A 37 -14.71 -6.33 21.44
CA ALA A 37 -15.67 -7.40 21.72
C ALA A 37 -15.81 -8.36 20.54
N GLY A 38 -15.92 -7.83 19.32
CA GLY A 38 -15.98 -8.63 18.09
C GLY A 38 -14.72 -9.45 17.85
N PHE A 39 -13.55 -8.87 18.08
CA PHE A 39 -12.27 -9.58 18.00
C PHE A 39 -12.23 -10.77 18.99
N GLY A 40 -12.59 -10.53 20.25
CA GLY A 40 -12.61 -11.59 21.28
C GLY A 40 -13.56 -12.74 20.93
N ALA A 41 -14.78 -12.41 20.47
CA ALA A 41 -15.76 -13.40 20.05
C ALA A 41 -15.27 -14.22 18.85
N CYS A 42 -14.77 -13.56 17.80
CA CYS A 42 -14.21 -14.23 16.62
C CYS A 42 -13.00 -15.12 16.97
N TYR A 43 -12.09 -14.60 17.79
CA TYR A 43 -10.91 -15.36 18.23
C TYR A 43 -11.30 -16.61 19.00
N PHE A 44 -12.26 -16.50 19.94
CA PHE A 44 -12.76 -17.63 20.72
C PHE A 44 -13.43 -18.68 19.82
N LEU A 45 -14.29 -18.26 18.90
CA LEU A 45 -14.93 -19.16 17.95
C LEU A 45 -13.90 -19.89 17.08
N ILE A 46 -12.92 -19.16 16.52
CA ILE A 46 -11.85 -19.76 15.71
C ILE A 46 -11.05 -20.78 16.52
N LYS A 47 -10.70 -20.48 17.76
CA LYS A 47 -9.96 -21.42 18.61
C LYS A 47 -10.75 -22.65 18.98
N SER A 48 -12.06 -22.54 19.09
CA SER A 48 -12.97 -23.66 19.40
C SER A 48 -13.28 -24.55 18.19
N LEU A 49 -12.98 -24.08 16.96
CA LEU A 49 -13.18 -24.86 15.73
C LEU A 49 -12.14 -25.98 15.60
N GLU A 50 -12.60 -27.20 15.31
CA GLU A 50 -11.80 -28.31 14.80
C GLU A 50 -12.27 -28.66 13.39
N ILE A 51 -11.33 -28.70 12.45
CA ILE A 51 -11.60 -28.97 11.03
C ILE A 51 -10.84 -30.21 10.60
N GLU A 52 -11.56 -31.29 10.31
CA GLU A 52 -10.99 -32.52 9.75
C GLU A 52 -11.37 -32.67 8.28
N ILE A 53 -10.36 -32.82 7.43
CA ILE A 53 -10.54 -32.92 5.99
C ILE A 53 -9.91 -34.22 5.50
N ASN A 54 -10.72 -35.19 5.09
CA ASN A 54 -10.23 -36.51 4.65
C ASN A 54 -10.27 -36.68 3.12
N ASN A 55 -11.14 -35.97 2.40
CA ASN A 55 -11.30 -36.11 0.97
C ASN A 55 -10.13 -35.46 0.22
N LYS A 56 -9.48 -36.18 -0.72
CA LYS A 56 -8.33 -35.70 -1.52
C LYS A 56 -8.68 -34.51 -2.42
N TRP A 57 -9.84 -34.55 -3.07
CA TRP A 57 -10.30 -33.46 -3.95
C TRP A 57 -10.63 -32.21 -3.14
N LEU A 58 -11.21 -32.38 -1.95
CA LEU A 58 -11.50 -31.24 -1.07
C LEU A 58 -10.21 -30.62 -0.53
N LYS A 59 -9.16 -31.43 -0.25
CA LYS A 59 -7.84 -30.91 0.11
C LYS A 59 -7.23 -30.07 -1.00
N LEU A 60 -7.34 -30.54 -2.26
CA LEU A 60 -6.84 -29.81 -3.41
C LEU A 60 -7.60 -28.48 -3.62
N ALA A 61 -8.93 -28.54 -3.63
CA ALA A 61 -9.77 -27.34 -3.77
C ALA A 61 -9.48 -26.33 -2.64
N LEU A 62 -9.37 -26.80 -1.41
CA LEU A 62 -9.07 -25.97 -0.27
C LEU A 62 -7.66 -25.34 -0.36
N ASN A 63 -6.69 -26.07 -0.91
CA ASN A 63 -5.35 -25.53 -1.16
C ASN A 63 -5.42 -24.32 -2.11
N VAL A 64 -6.11 -24.47 -3.25
CA VAL A 64 -6.27 -23.40 -4.24
C VAL A 64 -7.01 -22.21 -3.64
N VAL A 65 -8.14 -22.47 -2.96
CA VAL A 65 -8.97 -21.42 -2.34
C VAL A 65 -8.21 -20.69 -1.22
N LEU A 66 -7.44 -21.41 -0.42
CA LEU A 66 -6.65 -20.79 0.65
C LEU A 66 -5.51 -19.96 0.10
N LEU A 67 -4.75 -20.46 -0.85
CA LEU A 67 -3.64 -19.69 -1.44
C LEU A 67 -4.17 -18.45 -2.18
N GLY A 68 -5.18 -18.62 -3.05
CA GLY A 68 -5.78 -17.51 -3.78
C GLY A 68 -6.50 -16.51 -2.87
N GLY A 69 -7.35 -17.00 -1.96
CA GLY A 69 -8.09 -16.14 -1.03
C GLY A 69 -7.18 -15.43 -0.03
N SER A 70 -6.14 -16.11 0.47
CA SER A 70 -5.16 -15.50 1.37
C SER A 70 -4.32 -14.44 0.66
N SER A 71 -3.90 -14.67 -0.59
CA SER A 71 -3.17 -13.66 -1.36
C SER A 71 -4.02 -12.44 -1.64
N ALA A 72 -5.30 -12.62 -2.02
CA ALA A 72 -6.23 -11.52 -2.23
C ALA A 72 -6.50 -10.73 -0.94
N MET A 73 -6.76 -11.43 0.17
CA MET A 73 -6.96 -10.79 1.47
C MET A 73 -5.72 -9.99 1.90
N THR A 74 -4.54 -10.58 1.75
CA THR A 74 -3.27 -9.91 2.13
C THR A 74 -3.02 -8.69 1.25
N ALA A 75 -3.21 -8.80 -0.07
CA ALA A 75 -3.10 -7.67 -0.97
C ALA A 75 -4.05 -6.53 -0.57
N TYR A 76 -5.30 -6.85 -0.25
CA TYR A 76 -6.27 -5.86 0.22
C TYR A 76 -5.85 -5.23 1.56
N MET A 77 -5.36 -6.03 2.52
CA MET A 77 -4.91 -5.52 3.83
C MET A 77 -3.70 -4.58 3.69
N VAL A 78 -2.77 -4.88 2.78
CA VAL A 78 -1.65 -3.98 2.46
C VAL A 78 -2.16 -2.63 1.96
N GLN A 79 -3.11 -2.63 1.01
CA GLN A 79 -3.69 -1.38 0.50
C GLN A 79 -4.50 -0.64 1.57
N TYR A 80 -5.23 -1.38 2.42
CA TYR A 80 -6.00 -0.79 3.50
C TYR A 80 -5.12 -0.09 4.54
N LEU A 81 -3.96 -0.66 4.84
CA LEU A 81 -3.00 -0.06 5.77
C LEU A 81 -2.44 1.27 5.26
N LEU A 82 -2.20 1.37 3.95
CA LEU A 82 -1.43 2.45 3.36
C LEU A 82 -2.28 3.57 2.78
N LEU A 83 -3.45 3.26 2.25
CA LEU A 83 -4.26 4.18 1.48
C LEU A 83 -5.61 4.45 2.14
N ASP A 84 -6.04 5.70 2.09
CA ASP A 84 -7.39 6.09 2.45
C ASP A 84 -8.44 5.51 1.48
N ALA A 85 -9.71 5.50 1.89
CA ALA A 85 -10.79 4.91 1.11
C ALA A 85 -10.90 5.51 -0.29
N GLU A 86 -10.74 6.83 -0.42
CA GLU A 86 -10.79 7.53 -1.70
C GLU A 86 -9.63 7.13 -2.61
N LEU A 87 -8.42 7.02 -2.07
CA LEU A 87 -7.25 6.61 -2.83
C LEU A 87 -7.32 5.14 -3.25
N ARG A 88 -7.81 4.25 -2.35
CA ARG A 88 -8.03 2.84 -2.72
C ARG A 88 -9.03 2.68 -3.86
N ALA A 89 -10.08 3.50 -3.87
CA ALA A 89 -11.08 3.47 -4.93
C ALA A 89 -10.54 3.92 -6.32
N ARG A 90 -9.38 4.58 -6.35
CA ARG A 90 -8.73 4.99 -7.61
C ARG A 90 -7.88 3.88 -8.24
N ILE A 91 -7.58 2.82 -7.49
CA ILE A 91 -6.84 1.68 -8.04
C ILE A 91 -7.75 0.96 -9.02
N MET A 92 -7.33 0.85 -10.27
CA MET A 92 -8.08 0.13 -11.29
C MET A 92 -8.15 -1.36 -10.98
N ASP A 93 -9.24 -2.02 -11.35
CA ASP A 93 -9.46 -3.45 -11.05
C ASP A 93 -8.35 -4.35 -11.58
N ASN A 94 -7.84 -4.08 -12.80
CA ASN A 94 -6.71 -4.81 -13.38
C ASN A 94 -5.43 -4.64 -12.56
N LYS A 95 -5.17 -3.46 -12.01
CA LYS A 95 -4.01 -3.19 -11.13
C LYS A 95 -4.17 -3.90 -9.79
N MET A 96 -5.37 -3.90 -9.23
CA MET A 96 -5.65 -4.66 -8.00
C MET A 96 -5.48 -6.15 -8.22
N PHE A 97 -5.92 -6.68 -9.37
CA PHE A 97 -5.69 -8.07 -9.75
C PHE A 97 -4.19 -8.39 -9.84
N LEU A 98 -3.38 -7.51 -10.43
CA LEU A 98 -1.92 -7.67 -10.47
C LEU A 98 -1.29 -7.69 -9.07
N ASN A 99 -1.74 -6.84 -8.15
CA ASN A 99 -1.29 -6.89 -6.75
C ASN A 99 -1.58 -8.25 -6.10
N VAL A 100 -2.76 -8.81 -6.36
CA VAL A 100 -3.14 -10.15 -5.89
C VAL A 100 -2.24 -11.22 -6.50
N LEU A 101 -1.95 -11.14 -7.80
CA LEU A 101 -1.05 -12.08 -8.48
C LEU A 101 0.38 -11.99 -7.94
N CYS A 102 0.91 -10.80 -7.73
CA CYS A 102 2.23 -10.61 -7.10
C CYS A 102 2.28 -11.26 -5.71
N CYS A 103 1.25 -11.06 -4.89
CA CYS A 103 1.14 -11.77 -3.62
C CYS A 103 1.08 -13.27 -3.82
N LEU A 104 0.28 -13.76 -4.78
CA LEU A 104 0.12 -15.19 -5.04
C LEU A 104 1.45 -15.85 -5.44
N VAL A 105 2.28 -15.18 -6.24
CA VAL A 105 3.64 -15.66 -6.57
C VAL A 105 4.45 -15.90 -5.29
N ILE A 106 4.41 -14.97 -4.33
CA ILE A 106 5.12 -15.11 -3.06
C ILE A 106 4.56 -16.31 -2.27
N TYR A 107 3.23 -16.45 -2.19
CA TYR A 107 2.60 -17.59 -1.53
C TYR A 107 2.99 -18.92 -2.17
N LEU A 108 3.01 -19.00 -3.50
CA LEU A 108 3.41 -20.19 -4.22
C LEU A 108 4.89 -20.51 -4.05
N ALA A 109 5.76 -19.50 -4.07
CA ALA A 109 7.18 -19.66 -3.80
C ALA A 109 7.42 -20.27 -2.41
N VAL A 110 6.78 -19.73 -1.38
CA VAL A 110 6.86 -20.28 -0.01
C VAL A 110 6.28 -21.70 0.06
N GLN A 111 5.20 -21.99 -0.70
CA GLN A 111 4.58 -23.32 -0.74
C GLN A 111 5.53 -24.39 -1.28
N VAL A 112 6.41 -24.06 -2.22
CA VAL A 112 7.41 -25.00 -2.73
C VAL A 112 8.31 -25.53 -1.60
N PHE A 113 8.60 -24.72 -0.60
CA PHE A 113 9.47 -25.10 0.51
C PHE A 113 8.72 -25.74 1.69
N THR A 114 7.53 -25.24 2.04
CA THR A 114 6.85 -25.59 3.30
C THR A 114 6.04 -26.86 3.27
N LYS A 115 5.58 -27.35 2.13
CA LYS A 115 4.65 -28.51 1.96
C LYS A 115 3.31 -28.41 2.72
N ASN A 116 3.15 -27.47 3.63
CA ASN A 116 1.95 -27.29 4.46
C ASN A 116 1.30 -25.96 4.12
N VAL A 117 0.09 -26.00 3.57
CA VAL A 117 -0.66 -24.81 3.12
C VAL A 117 -0.88 -23.81 4.24
N GLY A 118 -1.24 -24.30 5.43
CA GLY A 118 -1.45 -23.43 6.60
C GLY A 118 -0.18 -22.69 7.00
N LEU A 119 0.97 -23.38 7.01
CA LEU A 119 2.25 -22.75 7.33
C LEU A 119 2.67 -21.76 6.24
N THR A 120 2.48 -22.13 4.97
CA THR A 120 2.69 -21.21 3.83
C THR A 120 1.93 -19.92 4.01
N CYS A 121 0.62 -20.03 4.26
CA CYS A 121 -0.24 -18.87 4.42
C CYS A 121 0.20 -17.97 5.58
N ILE A 122 0.65 -18.55 6.69
CA ILE A 122 1.16 -17.77 7.83
C ILE A 122 2.46 -17.05 7.47
N ILE A 123 3.44 -17.77 6.93
CA ILE A 123 4.75 -17.18 6.61
C ILE A 123 4.61 -16.08 5.56
N SER A 124 3.89 -16.34 4.46
CA SER A 124 3.71 -15.37 3.38
C SER A 124 2.94 -14.14 3.84
N HIS A 125 1.86 -14.34 4.62
CA HIS A 125 1.08 -13.23 5.18
C HIS A 125 1.94 -12.37 6.10
N MET A 126 2.65 -12.99 7.06
CA MET A 126 3.47 -12.25 8.01
C MET A 126 4.62 -11.49 7.32
N ALA A 127 5.28 -12.10 6.33
CA ALA A 127 6.32 -11.43 5.56
C ALA A 127 5.79 -10.19 4.83
N LEU A 128 4.65 -10.32 4.15
CA LEU A 128 4.01 -9.20 3.44
C LEU A 128 3.48 -8.12 4.40
N MET A 129 2.95 -8.51 5.56
CA MET A 129 2.49 -7.55 6.56
C MET A 129 3.64 -6.80 7.24
N ILE A 130 4.78 -7.45 7.50
CA ILE A 130 6.00 -6.79 7.98
C ILE A 130 6.49 -5.80 6.92
N PHE A 131 6.52 -6.21 5.67
CA PHE A 131 6.90 -5.34 4.56
C PHE A 131 5.98 -4.12 4.43
N ALA A 132 4.66 -4.32 4.51
CA ALA A 132 3.68 -3.24 4.51
C ALA A 132 3.83 -2.32 5.74
N GLY A 133 4.16 -2.88 6.90
CA GLY A 133 4.43 -2.13 8.12
C GLY A 133 5.68 -1.24 8.00
N ILE A 134 6.75 -1.75 7.39
CA ILE A 134 7.95 -0.95 7.09
C ILE A 134 7.56 0.25 6.22
N ASN A 135 6.82 0.00 5.13
CA ASN A 135 6.37 1.08 4.25
C ASN A 135 5.45 2.07 4.96
N TYR A 136 4.54 1.58 5.81
CA TYR A 136 3.65 2.43 6.60
C TYR A 136 4.44 3.45 7.43
N PHE A 137 5.46 3.02 8.17
CA PHE A 137 6.28 3.92 8.97
C PHE A 137 7.17 4.82 8.11
N VAL A 138 7.77 4.30 7.04
CA VAL A 138 8.56 5.11 6.11
C VAL A 138 7.71 6.21 5.50
N TYR A 139 6.48 5.90 5.09
CA TYR A 139 5.56 6.89 4.56
C TYR A 139 5.17 7.96 5.60
N LEU A 140 4.94 7.57 6.85
CA LEU A 140 4.65 8.53 7.93
C LEU A 140 5.83 9.48 8.18
N PHE A 141 7.06 9.01 8.04
CA PHE A 141 8.24 9.81 8.35
C PHE A 141 8.65 10.75 7.24
N ARG A 142 8.59 10.31 5.99
CA ARG A 142 9.10 11.11 4.87
C ARG A 142 8.05 11.51 3.82
N GLY A 143 6.80 11.05 3.96
CA GLY A 143 5.73 11.34 3.01
C GLY A 143 5.83 10.61 1.67
N ASN A 144 6.87 9.79 1.48
CA ASN A 144 7.08 8.97 0.29
C ASN A 144 7.14 7.50 0.66
N GLU A 145 6.71 6.65 -0.29
CA GLU A 145 6.70 5.21 -0.10
C GLU A 145 8.09 4.61 -0.11
N PHE A 146 8.23 3.46 0.54
CA PHE A 146 9.43 2.64 0.49
C PHE A 146 9.52 1.95 -0.86
N ILE A 147 10.57 2.24 -1.62
CA ILE A 147 10.84 1.69 -2.96
C ILE A 147 12.11 0.85 -2.95
N PHE A 148 12.35 0.10 -4.04
CA PHE A 148 13.46 -0.85 -4.10
C PHE A 148 14.84 -0.17 -3.94
N SER A 149 15.02 1.04 -4.47
CA SER A 149 16.27 1.81 -4.30
C SER A 149 16.60 2.14 -2.85
N ASP A 150 15.59 2.23 -1.97
CA ASP A 150 15.79 2.52 -0.55
C ASP A 150 16.54 1.40 0.19
N LEU A 151 16.57 0.20 -0.37
CA LEU A 151 17.38 -0.90 0.20
C LEU A 151 18.87 -0.55 0.28
N ARG A 152 19.38 0.30 -0.61
CA ARG A 152 20.76 0.77 -0.58
C ARG A 152 21.04 1.69 0.60
N SER A 153 20.02 2.39 1.08
CA SER A 153 20.10 3.38 2.17
C SER A 153 19.53 2.88 3.50
N ILE A 154 19.27 1.57 3.62
CA ILE A 154 18.61 1.01 4.81
C ILE A 154 19.41 1.22 6.10
N SER A 155 20.75 1.17 6.01
CA SER A 155 21.64 1.43 7.16
C SER A 155 21.50 2.87 7.66
N THR A 156 21.44 3.84 6.75
CA THR A 156 21.21 5.25 7.07
C THR A 156 19.84 5.44 7.69
N GLY A 157 18.79 4.83 7.10
CA GLY A 157 17.44 4.87 7.65
C GLY A 157 17.36 4.32 9.08
N LEU A 158 18.01 3.18 9.34
CA LEU A 158 18.05 2.58 10.68
C LEU A 158 18.79 3.44 11.70
N SER A 159 19.87 4.16 11.30
CA SER A 159 20.62 5.03 12.20
C SER A 159 19.81 6.22 12.71
N VAL A 160 18.85 6.70 11.91
CA VAL A 160 18.00 7.84 12.27
C VAL A 160 16.63 7.43 12.83
N ALA A 161 16.25 6.15 12.68
CA ALA A 161 14.94 5.64 13.10
C ALA A 161 14.66 5.87 14.60
N GLY A 162 15.70 5.87 15.46
CA GLY A 162 15.54 6.14 16.89
C GLY A 162 15.09 7.57 17.23
N ASN A 163 15.14 8.49 16.27
CA ASN A 163 14.72 9.89 16.46
C ASN A 163 13.22 10.10 16.14
N TYR A 164 12.54 9.07 15.65
CA TYR A 164 11.14 9.15 15.26
C TYR A 164 10.23 8.46 16.26
N GLU A 165 9.06 9.06 16.49
CA GLU A 165 8.00 8.42 17.26
C GLU A 165 7.16 7.51 16.36
N PHE A 166 7.05 6.23 16.74
CA PHE A 166 6.23 5.25 16.03
C PHE A 166 4.77 5.37 16.48
N VAL A 167 3.99 6.14 15.75
CA VAL A 167 2.56 6.32 16.02
C VAL A 167 1.77 5.32 15.18
N LEU A 168 0.86 4.59 15.83
CA LEU A 168 -0.10 3.72 15.16
C LEU A 168 -1.43 4.47 15.01
N ASP A 169 -2.06 4.34 13.85
CA ASP A 169 -3.43 4.79 13.64
C ASP A 169 -4.43 3.62 13.82
N ASP A 170 -5.72 3.91 13.77
CA ASP A 170 -6.78 2.92 13.88
C ASP A 170 -6.73 1.87 12.76
N ARG A 171 -6.31 2.24 11.55
CA ARG A 171 -6.15 1.32 10.41
C ARG A 171 -5.09 0.27 10.70
N ALA A 172 -3.94 0.69 11.24
CA ALA A 172 -2.87 -0.22 11.62
C ALA A 172 -3.34 -1.21 12.69
N VAL A 173 -4.11 -0.75 13.67
CA VAL A 173 -4.68 -1.61 14.69
C VAL A 173 -5.65 -2.63 14.10
N TYR A 174 -6.56 -2.22 13.19
CA TYR A 174 -7.48 -3.15 12.53
C TYR A 174 -6.75 -4.22 11.72
N VAL A 175 -5.71 -3.83 10.97
CA VAL A 175 -4.89 -4.76 10.20
C VAL A 175 -4.17 -5.76 11.11
N VAL A 176 -3.63 -5.31 12.24
CA VAL A 176 -2.97 -6.19 13.21
C VAL A 176 -3.97 -7.17 13.83
N LEU A 177 -5.15 -6.71 14.29
CA LEU A 177 -6.18 -7.57 14.86
C LEU A 177 -6.69 -8.60 13.85
N LEU A 178 -6.94 -8.19 12.59
CA LEU A 178 -7.34 -9.09 11.52
C LEU A 178 -6.24 -10.11 11.19
N SER A 179 -4.97 -9.71 11.19
CA SER A 179 -3.83 -10.61 10.99
C SER A 179 -3.76 -11.68 12.08
N VAL A 180 -4.01 -11.31 13.34
CA VAL A 180 -4.07 -12.27 14.44
C VAL A 180 -5.21 -13.27 14.27
N LEU A 181 -6.41 -12.81 13.88
CA LEU A 181 -7.55 -13.69 13.59
C LEU A 181 -7.25 -14.62 12.42
N TYR A 182 -6.67 -14.09 11.34
CA TYR A 182 -6.29 -14.86 10.18
C TYR A 182 -5.28 -15.95 10.51
N VAL A 183 -4.20 -15.63 11.21
CA VAL A 183 -3.19 -16.60 11.65
C VAL A 183 -3.82 -17.65 12.56
N ALA A 184 -4.72 -17.25 13.48
CA ALA A 184 -5.44 -18.16 14.35
C ALA A 184 -6.30 -19.15 13.56
N PHE A 185 -6.97 -18.68 12.50
CA PHE A 185 -7.81 -19.49 11.62
C PHE A 185 -6.99 -20.47 10.77
N VAL A 186 -5.99 -19.97 10.08
CA VAL A 186 -5.18 -20.79 9.17
C VAL A 186 -4.41 -21.88 9.90
N ARG A 187 -4.00 -21.64 11.15
CA ARG A 187 -3.40 -22.68 12.02
C ARG A 187 -4.29 -23.88 12.27
N LYS A 188 -5.60 -23.77 12.07
CA LYS A 188 -6.54 -24.90 12.19
C LYS A 188 -6.58 -25.80 10.96
N ILE A 189 -6.01 -25.34 9.86
CA ILE A 189 -6.07 -26.03 8.59
C ILE A 189 -4.75 -26.76 8.33
N HIS A 190 -4.81 -28.09 8.44
CA HIS A 190 -3.66 -28.98 8.24
C HIS A 190 -3.79 -29.71 6.91
N VAL A 191 -3.49 -29.02 5.81
CA VAL A 191 -3.46 -29.61 4.49
C VAL A 191 -2.02 -29.70 3.98
N LYS A 192 -1.55 -30.91 3.71
CA LYS A 192 -0.24 -31.16 3.13
C LYS A 192 -0.36 -31.30 1.63
N PHE A 193 0.58 -30.67 0.90
CA PHE A 193 0.72 -30.78 -0.54
C PHE A 193 2.13 -31.21 -0.89
N GLU A 194 2.27 -32.39 -1.51
CA GLU A 194 3.57 -33.05 -1.70
C GLU A 194 4.20 -32.82 -3.09
N LYS A 195 3.39 -32.36 -4.09
CA LYS A 195 3.83 -32.21 -5.47
C LYS A 195 4.60 -30.90 -5.69
N ARG A 196 5.81 -30.81 -5.13
CA ARG A 196 6.65 -29.60 -5.19
C ARG A 196 6.97 -29.14 -6.60
N LEU A 197 7.33 -30.07 -7.49
CA LEU A 197 7.68 -29.73 -8.86
C LEU A 197 6.53 -29.05 -9.60
N TRP A 198 5.30 -29.58 -9.45
CA TRP A 198 4.11 -28.93 -10.02
C TRP A 198 3.86 -27.55 -9.45
N MET A 199 4.06 -27.36 -8.15
CA MET A 199 3.93 -26.03 -7.52
C MET A 199 4.98 -25.06 -8.05
N ALA A 200 6.21 -25.51 -8.25
CA ALA A 200 7.27 -24.68 -8.84
C ALA A 200 6.93 -24.28 -10.28
N VAL A 201 6.44 -25.22 -11.10
CA VAL A 201 6.00 -24.92 -12.47
C VAL A 201 4.87 -23.90 -12.47
N VAL A 202 3.85 -24.08 -11.63
CA VAL A 202 2.72 -23.12 -11.52
C VAL A 202 3.22 -21.75 -11.03
N CYS A 203 4.12 -21.73 -10.06
CA CYS A 203 4.71 -20.47 -9.56
C CYS A 203 5.46 -19.72 -10.68
N ILE A 204 6.32 -20.42 -11.41
CA ILE A 204 7.07 -19.82 -12.52
C ILE A 204 6.12 -19.34 -13.62
N SER A 205 5.11 -20.14 -13.99
CA SER A 205 4.14 -19.78 -15.04
C SER A 205 3.36 -18.53 -14.67
N ILE A 206 2.92 -18.41 -13.41
CA ILE A 206 2.21 -17.22 -12.93
C ILE A 206 3.16 -16.03 -12.83
N ALA A 207 4.42 -16.22 -12.41
CA ALA A 207 5.41 -15.15 -12.37
C ALA A 207 5.71 -14.59 -13.77
N VAL A 208 5.91 -15.47 -14.76
CA VAL A 208 6.12 -15.07 -16.16
C VAL A 208 4.90 -14.32 -16.70
N PHE A 209 3.69 -14.82 -16.43
CA PHE A 209 2.45 -14.13 -16.80
C PHE A 209 2.35 -12.75 -16.15
N CYS A 210 2.66 -12.64 -14.86
CA CYS A 210 2.69 -11.34 -14.15
C CYS A 210 3.67 -10.38 -14.81
N CYS A 211 4.91 -10.82 -15.10
CA CYS A 211 5.91 -9.96 -15.72
C CYS A 211 5.45 -9.47 -17.10
N ALA A 212 4.96 -10.37 -17.96
CA ALA A 212 4.46 -9.99 -19.28
C ALA A 212 3.26 -9.04 -19.21
N TYR A 213 2.33 -9.30 -18.28
CA TYR A 213 1.15 -8.45 -18.13
C TYR A 213 1.47 -7.08 -17.51
N ILE A 214 2.41 -7.04 -16.55
CA ILE A 214 2.92 -5.78 -16.01
C ILE A 214 3.52 -4.91 -17.12
N GLU A 215 4.31 -5.51 -18.01
CA GLU A 215 4.95 -4.78 -19.11
C GLU A 215 3.93 -4.17 -20.05
N THR A 216 2.87 -4.87 -20.41
CA THR A 216 1.81 -4.37 -21.30
C THR A 216 0.93 -3.30 -20.66
N GLU A 217 0.61 -3.44 -19.37
CA GLU A 217 -0.33 -2.54 -18.68
C GLU A 217 0.33 -1.31 -18.05
N THR A 218 1.66 -1.31 -17.90
CA THR A 218 2.39 -0.21 -17.29
C THR A 218 3.10 0.70 -18.30
N GLU A 219 3.02 0.36 -19.57
CA GLU A 219 3.49 1.23 -20.64
C GLU A 219 2.71 2.56 -20.60
N GLY A 220 3.39 3.66 -20.28
CA GLY A 220 2.77 4.98 -20.11
C GLY A 220 2.29 5.33 -18.68
N THR A 221 2.41 4.41 -17.72
CA THR A 221 2.19 4.76 -16.30
C THR A 221 3.46 5.25 -15.60
N VAL A 222 4.54 5.48 -16.36
CA VAL A 222 5.76 6.09 -15.85
C VAL A 222 5.37 7.45 -15.31
N THR A 223 5.34 7.51 -14.04
CA THR A 223 4.96 8.63 -13.20
C THR A 223 5.84 9.82 -13.56
N GLU A 224 5.19 10.91 -13.94
CA GLU A 224 5.86 12.19 -14.02
C GLU A 224 6.56 12.48 -12.70
N THR A 225 7.75 13.07 -12.76
CA THR A 225 8.65 13.25 -11.63
C THR A 225 8.08 14.07 -10.47
N TRP A 226 6.97 14.76 -10.68
CA TRP A 226 6.32 15.67 -9.74
C TRP A 226 5.08 15.12 -9.03
N GLU A 227 4.50 14.04 -9.53
CA GLU A 227 3.37 13.40 -8.85
C GLU A 227 3.89 12.52 -7.70
N GLN A 228 3.16 12.53 -6.58
CA GLN A 228 3.35 11.51 -5.54
C GLN A 228 3.16 10.14 -6.19
N LYS A 229 4.27 9.46 -6.39
CA LYS A 229 4.35 8.24 -7.18
C LYS A 229 3.56 7.16 -6.47
N GLY A 230 2.51 6.75 -7.21
CA GLY A 230 2.13 5.94 -6.70
C GLY A 230 1.27 4.77 -6.49
N SER A 231 1.29 4.27 -5.29
CA SER A 231 0.45 3.18 -4.87
C SER A 231 -1.04 3.49 -5.00
N TYR A 232 -1.44 4.76 -5.06
CA TYR A 232 -2.83 5.13 -5.32
C TYR A 232 -3.32 4.79 -6.73
N ARG A 233 -2.42 4.65 -7.72
CA ARG A 233 -2.78 4.21 -9.09
C ARG A 233 -2.57 2.73 -9.30
N ASN A 234 -1.44 2.22 -8.82
CA ASN A 234 -0.99 0.85 -9.10
C ASN A 234 -1.26 -0.12 -7.94
N GLY A 235 -1.51 0.38 -6.73
CA GLY A 235 -1.39 -0.39 -5.51
C GLY A 235 0.07 -0.58 -5.09
N TYR A 236 0.31 -0.70 -3.79
CA TYR A 236 1.67 -0.64 -3.24
C TYR A 236 2.59 -1.77 -3.73
N ILE A 237 2.10 -3.02 -3.72
CA ILE A 237 2.94 -4.17 -4.08
C ILE A 237 3.38 -4.09 -5.54
N LEU A 238 2.46 -3.75 -6.44
CA LEU A 238 2.78 -3.55 -7.84
C LEU A 238 3.74 -2.35 -8.03
N ASN A 239 3.50 -1.25 -7.32
CA ASN A 239 4.37 -0.08 -7.38
C ASN A 239 5.80 -0.41 -6.93
N TYR A 240 5.94 -1.22 -5.88
CA TYR A 240 7.25 -1.70 -5.43
C TYR A 240 7.94 -2.59 -6.48
N VAL A 241 7.21 -3.49 -7.13
CA VAL A 241 7.75 -4.33 -8.22
C VAL A 241 8.20 -3.46 -9.39
N LEU A 242 7.43 -2.44 -9.76
CA LEU A 242 7.80 -1.49 -10.80
C LEU A 242 9.07 -0.70 -10.44
N SER A 243 9.24 -0.34 -9.17
CA SER A 243 10.44 0.37 -8.71
C SER A 243 11.72 -0.45 -8.84
N ILE A 244 11.63 -1.78 -8.94
CA ILE A 244 12.77 -2.65 -9.26
C ILE A 244 13.25 -2.35 -10.68
N ARG A 245 12.34 -2.25 -11.64
CA ARG A 245 12.68 -1.92 -13.04
C ARG A 245 13.37 -0.57 -13.13
N ASP A 246 12.89 0.42 -12.39
CA ASP A 246 13.42 1.78 -12.41
C ASP A 246 14.84 1.88 -11.81
N CYS A 247 15.31 0.83 -11.12
CA CYS A 247 16.69 0.75 -10.62
C CYS A 247 17.72 0.30 -11.67
N PHE A 248 17.24 -0.23 -12.79
CA PHE A 248 18.08 -0.62 -13.91
C PHE A 248 17.99 0.46 -14.98
N ILE A 249 18.95 1.37 -14.95
CA ILE A 249 19.06 2.43 -15.95
C ILE A 249 19.64 1.77 -17.20
N ALA A 250 18.89 1.80 -18.30
CA ALA A 250 19.43 1.41 -19.60
C ALA A 250 20.46 2.46 -20.07
N GLU A 251 21.51 2.00 -20.70
CA GLU A 251 22.47 2.90 -21.32
C GLU A 251 21.75 3.75 -22.39
N PRO A 252 21.98 5.08 -22.42
CA PRO A 252 21.40 5.94 -23.45
C PRO A 252 21.83 5.48 -24.85
N ASP A 253 20.94 5.65 -25.84
CA ASP A 253 21.27 5.37 -27.22
C ASP A 253 22.50 6.18 -27.67
N GLY A 254 23.50 5.47 -28.19
CA GLY A 254 24.75 6.09 -28.62
C GLY A 254 25.81 6.30 -27.52
N TYR A 255 25.55 5.78 -26.30
CA TYR A 255 26.57 5.77 -25.25
C TYR A 255 27.67 4.74 -25.59
N SER A 256 28.92 5.23 -25.61
CA SER A 256 30.10 4.37 -25.61
C SER A 256 31.23 5.09 -24.88
N GLU A 257 32.18 4.32 -24.31
CA GLU A 257 33.36 4.91 -23.65
C GLU A 257 34.17 5.76 -24.63
N GLU A 258 34.15 5.44 -25.92
CA GLU A 258 34.83 6.19 -26.99
C GLU A 258 34.19 7.57 -27.17
N VAL A 259 32.86 7.65 -27.23
CA VAL A 259 32.10 8.91 -27.34
C VAL A 259 32.31 9.79 -26.10
N VAL A 260 32.34 9.20 -24.91
CA VAL A 260 32.62 9.95 -23.67
C VAL A 260 34.04 10.51 -23.71
N THR A 261 35.02 9.71 -24.11
CA THR A 261 36.42 10.14 -24.21
C THR A 261 36.60 11.24 -25.28
N GLU A 262 35.86 11.14 -26.39
CA GLU A 262 35.88 12.16 -27.45
C GLU A 262 35.29 13.46 -26.93
N LEU A 263 34.16 13.40 -26.22
CA LEU A 263 33.55 14.59 -25.59
C LEU A 263 34.46 15.16 -24.50
N GLU A 264 35.09 14.36 -23.66
CA GLU A 264 36.06 14.83 -22.67
C GLU A 264 37.22 15.56 -23.37
N ASN A 265 37.78 14.99 -24.41
CA ASN A 265 38.87 15.62 -25.17
C ASN A 265 38.43 16.94 -25.86
N GLN A 266 37.18 16.98 -26.38
CA GLN A 266 36.64 18.17 -27.03
C GLN A 266 36.43 19.30 -26.01
N TYR A 267 36.00 19.01 -24.80
CA TYR A 267 35.68 20.06 -23.80
C TYR A 267 36.81 20.27 -22.76
N SER A 268 37.78 19.38 -22.64
CA SER A 268 38.94 19.58 -21.77
C SER A 268 39.89 20.67 -22.22
N GLY A 269 39.88 21.03 -23.52
CA GLY A 269 40.75 22.05 -24.07
C GLY A 269 40.41 23.52 -23.71
N ASP A 270 39.16 23.77 -23.31
CA ASP A 270 38.69 25.15 -23.05
C ASP A 270 38.89 25.54 -21.56
N GLY A 271 39.20 24.59 -20.68
CA GLY A 271 39.35 24.83 -19.24
C GLY A 271 40.64 25.55 -18.82
N GLU A 272 41.72 25.49 -19.62
CA GLU A 272 43.00 26.11 -19.29
C GLU A 272 42.98 27.65 -19.47
N SER A 273 42.04 28.19 -20.21
CA SER A 273 41.96 29.62 -20.57
C SER A 273 41.59 30.54 -19.39
N TYR A 274 40.95 29.98 -18.33
CA TYR A 274 40.46 30.80 -17.23
C TYR A 274 41.26 30.67 -15.90
N VAL A 275 42.35 29.91 -15.90
CA VAL A 275 43.24 29.88 -14.72
C VAL A 275 44.11 31.13 -14.78
N ASN A 276 43.66 32.20 -14.16
CA ASN A 276 44.46 33.42 -13.99
C ASN A 276 45.62 33.10 -13.05
N GLN A 277 46.81 32.82 -13.61
CA GLN A 277 48.00 32.39 -12.90
C GLN A 277 48.62 33.45 -11.97
N ASN A 278 48.07 34.69 -11.97
CA ASN A 278 48.56 35.82 -11.20
C ASN A 278 47.81 36.16 -9.94
N ILE A 279 46.99 35.24 -9.41
CA ILE A 279 46.32 35.47 -8.13
C ILE A 279 47.25 35.14 -6.98
N GLU A 280 47.84 36.18 -6.38
CA GLU A 280 48.72 36.04 -5.18
C GLU A 280 48.00 35.43 -3.96
N LYS A 281 46.68 35.57 -3.85
CA LYS A 281 45.85 34.95 -2.83
C LYS A 281 44.76 34.11 -3.45
N LYS A 282 44.80 32.79 -3.28
CA LYS A 282 43.75 31.90 -3.71
C LYS A 282 42.46 32.19 -2.92
N PRO A 283 41.35 32.47 -3.57
CA PRO A 283 40.08 32.66 -2.87
C PRO A 283 39.62 31.35 -2.21
N THR A 284 39.01 31.45 -1.04
CA THR A 284 38.31 30.33 -0.44
C THR A 284 36.95 30.19 -1.14
N ILE A 285 36.75 29.10 -1.87
CA ILE A 285 35.48 28.81 -2.53
C ILE A 285 34.66 27.93 -1.60
N ILE A 286 33.53 28.46 -1.15
CA ILE A 286 32.55 27.71 -0.36
C ILE A 286 31.38 27.37 -1.29
N VAL A 287 31.22 26.08 -1.62
CA VAL A 287 30.09 25.59 -2.36
C VAL A 287 29.03 25.11 -1.38
N VAL A 288 27.88 25.76 -1.35
CA VAL A 288 26.75 25.34 -0.55
C VAL A 288 25.71 24.72 -1.50
N MET A 289 25.56 23.39 -1.40
CA MET A 289 24.48 22.69 -2.06
C MET A 289 23.22 22.85 -1.22
N SER A 290 22.25 23.63 -1.72
CA SER A 290 20.94 23.76 -1.07
C SER A 290 19.97 22.80 -1.75
N GLU A 291 19.84 21.60 -1.21
CA GLU A 291 18.91 20.59 -1.73
C GLU A 291 17.44 20.96 -1.49
N SER A 292 17.19 21.83 -0.53
CA SER A 292 15.85 22.30 -0.17
C SER A 292 15.84 23.83 -0.14
N TYR A 293 16.02 24.45 -1.30
CA TYR A 293 15.88 25.89 -1.41
C TYR A 293 14.45 26.30 -1.10
N ALA A 294 14.23 26.87 0.08
CA ALA A 294 12.98 27.53 0.42
C ALA A 294 13.21 29.04 0.35
N ASP A 295 12.48 29.72 -0.50
CA ASP A 295 12.41 31.19 -0.44
C ASP A 295 11.73 31.59 0.85
N LEU A 296 12.54 31.94 1.85
CA LEU A 296 12.05 32.36 3.18
C LEU A 296 11.27 33.67 3.14
N SER A 297 11.32 34.43 2.05
CA SER A 297 10.49 35.61 1.85
C SER A 297 9.01 35.23 1.61
N ALA A 298 8.74 34.13 0.94
CA ALA A 298 7.38 33.66 0.66
C ALA A 298 6.53 33.38 1.92
N PRO A 299 7.03 32.75 3.02
CA PRO A 299 6.30 32.58 4.25
C PRO A 299 5.95 33.89 4.96
N ILE A 300 6.81 34.91 4.83
CA ILE A 300 6.56 36.22 5.44
C ILE A 300 5.39 36.90 4.75
N TYR A 301 5.34 36.89 3.42
CA TYR A 301 4.21 37.41 2.66
C TYR A 301 2.93 36.61 2.92
N ALA A 302 3.00 35.31 2.99
CA ALA A 302 1.84 34.48 3.32
C ALA A 302 1.31 34.75 4.74
N ARG A 303 2.16 35.04 5.71
CA ARG A 303 1.77 35.45 7.05
C ARG A 303 1.13 36.84 7.07
N CYS A 304 1.66 37.79 6.31
CA CYS A 304 1.07 39.12 6.18
C CYS A 304 -0.27 39.08 5.46
N ALA A 305 -0.40 38.25 4.42
CA ALA A 305 -1.66 38.05 3.72
C ALA A 305 -2.75 37.41 4.61
N ARG A 306 -2.38 36.48 5.52
CA ARG A 306 -3.31 35.88 6.49
C ARG A 306 -3.75 36.84 7.60
N ARG A 307 -3.00 37.92 7.89
CA ARG A 307 -3.38 38.93 8.85
C ARG A 307 -4.36 39.98 8.31
N ARG A 308 -4.56 40.07 7.00
CA ARG A 308 -5.71 40.75 6.47
C ARG A 308 -6.93 39.89 6.74
N PRO A 309 -7.90 40.34 7.57
CA PRO A 309 -9.13 39.60 7.70
C PRO A 309 -9.67 39.40 6.29
N ALA A 310 -9.89 38.13 5.90
CA ALA A 310 -10.56 37.86 4.66
C ALA A 310 -11.80 38.75 4.61
N PRO A 311 -12.06 39.48 3.50
CA PRO A 311 -13.32 40.22 3.42
C PRO A 311 -14.40 39.20 3.74
N ARG A 312 -15.20 39.49 4.76
CA ARG A 312 -16.34 38.70 5.14
C ARG A 312 -17.06 38.40 3.85
N ARG A 313 -16.98 37.15 3.36
CA ARG A 313 -17.87 36.71 2.29
C ARG A 313 -19.24 36.88 2.90
N GLU A 314 -19.89 37.96 2.55
CA GLU A 314 -21.33 38.10 2.71
C GLU A 314 -21.87 36.81 2.08
N SER A 315 -22.48 36.00 2.88
CA SER A 315 -23.21 34.83 2.42
C SER A 315 -24.08 35.34 1.27
N PRO A 316 -24.03 34.71 0.08
CA PRO A 316 -24.92 35.14 -0.98
C PRO A 316 -26.33 35.09 -0.39
N HIS A 317 -26.99 36.23 -0.35
CA HIS A 317 -28.40 36.33 0.01
C HIS A 317 -29.10 35.17 -0.71
N PRO A 318 -29.92 34.37 -0.02
CA PRO A 318 -30.72 33.39 -0.72
C PRO A 318 -31.51 34.14 -1.78
N ALA A 319 -31.29 33.73 -3.04
CA ALA A 319 -32.04 34.28 -4.15
C ALA A 319 -33.52 34.28 -3.81
N PRO A 320 -34.28 35.38 -4.08
CA PRO A 320 -35.67 35.46 -3.73
C PRO A 320 -36.36 34.24 -4.38
N VAL A 321 -36.96 33.44 -3.53
CA VAL A 321 -37.78 32.28 -3.97
C VAL A 321 -38.86 32.84 -4.88
N MET A 322 -38.70 32.68 -6.18
CA MET A 322 -39.78 32.96 -7.13
C MET A 322 -40.96 32.09 -6.72
N ARG A 323 -41.94 32.72 -6.06
CA ARG A 323 -43.25 32.13 -5.87
C ARG A 323 -43.81 31.77 -7.23
N ARG A 324 -43.74 30.48 -7.54
CA ARG A 324 -44.51 29.95 -8.68
C ARG A 324 -45.97 30.37 -8.45
N SER A 325 -46.44 31.30 -9.25
CA SER A 325 -47.84 31.66 -9.38
C SER A 325 -48.61 30.38 -9.71
N ARG A 326 -49.55 30.04 -8.86
CA ARG A 326 -50.50 28.95 -9.10
C ARG A 326 -51.24 29.27 -10.40
N PRO A 327 -51.37 28.30 -11.34
CA PRO A 327 -52.24 28.48 -12.51
C PRO A 327 -53.67 28.71 -12.04
N PRO A 328 -54.43 29.57 -12.71
CA PRO A 328 -55.83 29.83 -12.38
C PRO A 328 -56.67 28.55 -12.58
N PRO A 329 -57.73 28.37 -11.79
CA PRO A 329 -58.57 27.19 -11.90
C PRO A 329 -59.28 27.16 -13.27
N SER A 330 -59.16 26.05 -13.97
CA SER A 330 -59.83 25.77 -15.23
C SER A 330 -61.34 25.78 -15.02
N ARG A 331 -62.02 26.75 -15.59
CA ARG A 331 -63.49 26.75 -15.71
C ARG A 331 -63.94 25.55 -16.55
N SER A 332 -64.56 24.60 -15.92
CA SER A 332 -65.30 23.54 -16.57
C SER A 332 -66.51 24.11 -17.32
N ARG A 333 -66.41 24.23 -18.63
CA ARG A 333 -67.54 24.44 -19.49
C ARG A 333 -68.25 23.09 -19.65
N GLY A 334 -69.45 23.01 -19.02
CA GLY A 334 -70.35 21.96 -19.28
C GLY A 334 -70.81 21.98 -20.76
N ARG A 335 -70.57 20.88 -21.44
CA ARG A 335 -71.30 20.58 -22.69
C ARG A 335 -72.41 19.60 -22.41
N ARG A 336 -73.62 20.13 -22.51
CA ARG A 336 -74.89 19.36 -22.65
C ARG A 336 -74.77 18.53 -23.93
N ALA A 337 -75.15 17.28 -23.86
CA ALA A 337 -75.48 16.46 -24.98
C ALA A 337 -76.93 16.69 -25.38
N PRO A 338 -77.25 16.68 -26.65
CA PRO A 338 -78.65 16.37 -27.10
C PRO A 338 -78.70 14.99 -27.74
N ARG A 339 -79.75 14.26 -27.33
CA ARG A 339 -80.46 13.15 -27.97
C ARG A 339 -79.64 11.99 -28.53
#